data_c81ead89b023ae9d20c8567d2bad8b30
#
_entry.id   c81ead89b023ae9d20c8567d2bad8b30
#
_cell.length_a   1.000
_cell.length_b   1.000
_cell.length_c   1.000
_cell.angle_alpha   90.00
_cell.angle_beta   90.00
_cell.angle_gamma   90.00
#
_symmetry.space_group_name_H-M   'P 1'
#
loop_
_entity.id
_entity.type
_entity.pdbx_description
1 polymer ?
#
loop_
_entity_poly.entity_id
_entity_poly.type
_entity_poly.pdbx_seq_one_letter_code
_entity_poly.pdbx_strand_id
1 'polypeptide(L)'
;DFVLFGAAVNMFVEFYHTARQIVAWVTLMLMDVWDWYPLVTLLAYAGLRAIPDSYYLAAFIEGASAWSTFWYIQLPKMRGVLTIAFLLRFMDSFLIYAEPFVLTGGGPGNSTTFLSIYLVKIALLQFDLGPGGAFSLIYFVIVLLFSYVFYQALQRVGRGEKV
;
A
#
# COMPACT_ATOMS: atom_id res chain seq x y z
N ASP A 1 -9.30 28.56 38.51
CA ASP A 1 -10.41 28.08 37.64
C ASP A 1 -10.19 28.36 36.15
N PHE A 2 -9.56 29.47 35.78
CA PHE A 2 -9.29 29.81 34.38
C PHE A 2 -8.25 28.87 33.71
N VAL A 3 -7.28 28.41 34.50
CA VAL A 3 -6.23 27.46 34.04
C VAL A 3 -6.82 26.10 33.79
N LEU A 4 -7.71 25.59 34.64
CA LEU A 4 -8.40 24.31 34.47
C LEU A 4 -9.34 24.33 33.25
N PHE A 5 -10.05 25.44 33.03
CA PHE A 5 -10.90 25.60 31.86
C PHE A 5 -10.06 25.60 30.56
N GLY A 6 -8.94 26.34 30.54
CA GLY A 6 -8.00 26.34 29.40
C GLY A 6 -7.43 24.97 29.10
N ALA A 7 -7.04 24.19 30.14
CA ALA A 7 -6.55 22.81 29.97
C ALA A 7 -7.64 21.89 29.42
N ALA A 8 -8.89 22.00 29.90
CA ALA A 8 -10.00 21.21 29.38
C ALA A 8 -10.32 21.52 27.91
N VAL A 9 -10.30 22.80 27.53
CA VAL A 9 -10.51 23.25 26.15
C VAL A 9 -9.40 22.71 25.24
N ASN A 10 -8.13 22.80 25.65
CA ASN A 10 -7.00 22.28 24.87
C ASN A 10 -7.10 20.76 24.71
N MET A 11 -7.42 20.02 25.75
CA MET A 11 -7.60 18.58 25.69
C MET A 11 -8.74 18.19 24.71
N PHE A 12 -9.85 18.93 24.72
CA PHE A 12 -10.96 18.70 23.78
C PHE A 12 -10.58 19.01 22.33
N VAL A 13 -9.84 20.09 22.11
CA VAL A 13 -9.32 20.46 20.79
C VAL A 13 -8.33 19.41 20.26
N GLU A 14 -7.41 18.94 21.09
CA GLU A 14 -6.47 17.88 20.72
C GLU A 14 -7.19 16.55 20.39
N PHE A 15 -8.18 16.18 21.21
CA PHE A 15 -9.01 14.99 20.96
C PHE A 15 -9.76 15.11 19.62
N TYR A 16 -10.35 16.27 19.34
CA TYR A 16 -11.06 16.53 18.08
C TYR A 16 -10.13 16.48 16.87
N HIS A 17 -8.93 17.06 16.95
CA HIS A 17 -7.92 16.99 15.89
C HIS A 17 -7.43 15.57 15.66
N THR A 18 -7.16 14.80 16.72
CA THR A 18 -6.73 13.40 16.63
C THR A 18 -7.83 12.53 16.01
N ALA A 19 -9.08 12.69 16.41
CA ALA A 19 -10.19 11.95 15.84
C ALA A 19 -10.34 12.21 14.33
N ARG A 20 -10.21 13.47 13.90
CA ARG A 20 -10.24 13.82 12.46
C ARG A 20 -9.07 13.22 11.69
N GLN A 21 -7.89 13.13 12.27
CA GLN A 21 -6.73 12.47 11.65
C GLN A 21 -6.99 10.98 11.43
N ILE A 22 -7.51 10.28 12.45
CA ILE A 22 -7.85 8.85 12.34
C ILE A 22 -8.87 8.61 11.23
N VAL A 23 -9.94 9.41 11.18
CA VAL A 23 -10.96 9.31 10.14
C VAL A 23 -10.34 9.52 8.75
N ALA A 24 -9.49 10.53 8.57
CA ALA A 24 -8.81 10.79 7.31
C ALA A 24 -7.95 9.60 6.87
N TRP A 25 -7.15 9.02 7.77
CA TRP A 25 -6.33 7.84 7.47
C TRP A 25 -7.15 6.61 7.14
N VAL A 26 -8.21 6.33 7.90
CA VAL A 26 -9.10 5.18 7.63
C VAL A 26 -9.77 5.35 6.27
N THR A 27 -10.24 6.54 5.94
CA THR A 27 -10.86 6.81 4.63
C THR A 27 -9.86 6.62 3.49
N LEU A 28 -8.63 7.15 3.63
CA LEU A 28 -7.58 6.95 2.64
C LEU A 28 -7.24 5.47 2.45
N MET A 29 -7.12 4.70 3.55
CA MET A 29 -6.87 3.26 3.47
C MET A 29 -8.01 2.52 2.75
N LEU A 30 -9.27 2.88 3.01
CA LEU A 30 -10.41 2.26 2.33
C LEU A 30 -10.45 2.59 0.83
N MET A 31 -10.15 3.83 0.46
CA MET A 31 -10.06 4.23 -0.95
C MET A 31 -8.93 3.47 -1.66
N ASP A 32 -7.78 3.39 -1.05
CA ASP A 32 -6.61 2.68 -1.54
C ASP A 32 -6.88 1.17 -1.74
N VAL A 33 -7.51 0.53 -0.75
CA VAL A 33 -7.93 -0.88 -0.87
C VAL A 33 -8.95 -1.06 -1.99
N TRP A 34 -9.89 -0.13 -2.14
CA TRP A 34 -10.91 -0.16 -3.20
C TRP A 34 -10.28 -0.08 -4.59
N ASP A 35 -9.31 0.79 -4.77
CA ASP A 35 -8.62 0.98 -6.05
C ASP A 35 -7.81 -0.27 -6.46
N TRP A 36 -7.10 -0.88 -5.51
CA TRP A 36 -6.25 -2.05 -5.76
C TRP A 36 -6.96 -3.39 -5.73
N TYR A 37 -8.15 -3.46 -5.13
CA TYR A 37 -8.91 -4.70 -4.99
C TYR A 37 -9.16 -5.44 -6.32
N PRO A 38 -9.55 -4.77 -7.44
CA PRO A 38 -9.82 -5.49 -8.69
C PRO A 38 -8.56 -6.17 -9.26
N LEU A 39 -7.43 -5.47 -9.26
CA LEU A 39 -6.16 -6.01 -9.78
C LEU A 39 -5.68 -7.20 -8.95
N VAL A 40 -5.67 -7.07 -7.62
CA VAL A 40 -5.24 -8.15 -6.73
C VAL A 40 -6.16 -9.38 -6.87
N THR A 41 -7.46 -9.17 -7.00
CA THR A 41 -8.44 -10.24 -7.19
C THR A 41 -8.21 -10.97 -8.51
N LEU A 42 -7.96 -10.25 -9.61
CA LEU A 42 -7.67 -10.85 -10.91
C LEU A 42 -6.37 -11.66 -10.89
N LEU A 43 -5.32 -11.13 -10.27
CA LEU A 43 -4.05 -11.84 -10.13
C LEU A 43 -4.22 -13.11 -9.27
N ALA A 44 -4.92 -13.01 -8.14
CA ALA A 44 -5.19 -14.15 -7.28
C ALA A 44 -6.03 -15.22 -8.01
N TYR A 45 -7.07 -14.80 -8.74
CA TYR A 45 -7.89 -15.71 -9.55
C TYR A 45 -7.06 -16.40 -10.63
N ALA A 46 -6.23 -15.68 -11.37
CA ALA A 46 -5.34 -16.25 -12.37
C ALA A 46 -4.35 -17.26 -11.74
N GLY A 47 -3.80 -16.93 -10.58
CA GLY A 47 -2.94 -17.83 -9.82
C GLY A 47 -3.62 -19.13 -9.39
N LEU A 48 -4.88 -19.03 -8.91
CA LEU A 48 -5.68 -20.22 -8.56
C LEU A 48 -5.97 -21.11 -9.78
N ARG A 49 -6.32 -20.49 -10.92
CA ARG A 49 -6.60 -21.22 -12.16
C ARG A 49 -5.38 -21.87 -12.80
N ALA A 50 -4.18 -21.43 -12.46
CA ALA A 50 -2.94 -22.03 -12.92
C ALA A 50 -2.56 -23.31 -12.16
N ILE A 51 -3.22 -23.63 -11.04
CA ILE A 51 -2.96 -24.86 -10.28
C ILE A 51 -3.61 -26.05 -11.02
N PRO A 52 -2.84 -27.10 -11.39
CA PRO A 52 -3.38 -28.28 -12.04
C PRO A 52 -4.41 -29.01 -11.19
N ASP A 53 -5.47 -29.53 -11.85
CA ASP A 53 -6.58 -30.24 -11.17
C ASP A 53 -6.11 -31.49 -10.42
N SER A 54 -4.98 -32.09 -10.83
CA SER A 54 -4.39 -33.24 -10.15
C SER A 54 -4.12 -33.02 -8.67
N TYR A 55 -3.78 -31.78 -8.24
CA TYR A 55 -3.59 -31.45 -6.84
C TYR A 55 -4.91 -31.48 -6.05
N TYR A 56 -5.98 -31.02 -6.69
CA TYR A 56 -7.32 -31.04 -6.05
C TYR A 56 -7.88 -32.45 -5.97
N LEU A 57 -7.65 -33.28 -7.01
CA LEU A 57 -8.04 -34.69 -7.01
C LEU A 57 -7.29 -35.48 -5.94
N ALA A 58 -5.99 -35.26 -5.78
CA ALA A 58 -5.23 -35.88 -4.70
C ALA A 58 -5.74 -35.48 -3.32
N ALA A 59 -5.96 -34.21 -3.08
CA ALA A 59 -6.53 -33.69 -1.83
C ALA A 59 -7.91 -34.28 -1.53
N PHE A 60 -8.74 -34.46 -2.56
CA PHE A 60 -10.06 -35.07 -2.42
C PHE A 60 -9.97 -36.56 -2.02
N ILE A 61 -9.06 -37.32 -2.64
CA ILE A 61 -8.84 -38.75 -2.31
C ILE A 61 -8.33 -38.89 -0.87
N GLU A 62 -7.47 -37.98 -0.41
CA GLU A 62 -6.95 -37.95 0.95
C GLU A 62 -7.96 -37.41 1.99
N GLY A 63 -9.14 -36.99 1.57
CA GLY A 63 -10.18 -36.44 2.44
C GLY A 63 -9.82 -35.09 3.06
N ALA A 64 -8.95 -34.30 2.42
CA ALA A 64 -8.55 -33.00 2.88
C ALA A 64 -9.73 -32.02 2.91
N SER A 65 -9.86 -31.23 4.00
CA SER A 65 -10.85 -30.17 4.07
C SER A 65 -10.50 -29.00 3.14
N ALA A 66 -11.48 -28.17 2.77
CA ALA A 66 -11.26 -26.98 1.95
C ALA A 66 -10.24 -26.02 2.58
N TRP A 67 -10.23 -25.90 3.91
CA TRP A 67 -9.27 -25.07 4.66
C TRP A 67 -7.85 -25.65 4.58
N SER A 68 -7.70 -26.96 4.69
CA SER A 68 -6.42 -27.66 4.50
C SER A 68 -5.90 -27.48 3.07
N THR A 69 -6.77 -27.67 2.08
CA THR A 69 -6.43 -27.46 0.65
C THR A 69 -5.98 -26.02 0.39
N PHE A 70 -6.63 -25.03 1.00
CA PHE A 70 -6.22 -23.64 0.86
C PHE A 70 -4.80 -23.41 1.40
N TRP A 71 -4.51 -23.81 2.64
CA TRP A 71 -3.25 -23.51 3.28
C TRP A 71 -2.07 -24.33 2.76
N TYR A 72 -2.28 -25.61 2.40
CA TYR A 72 -1.20 -26.53 2.01
C TYR A 72 -1.01 -26.66 0.51
N ILE A 73 -2.00 -26.32 -0.33
CA ILE A 73 -1.92 -26.44 -1.77
C ILE A 73 -2.03 -25.06 -2.44
N GLN A 74 -3.15 -24.36 -2.25
CA GLN A 74 -3.42 -23.11 -2.98
C GLN A 74 -2.42 -22.01 -2.62
N LEU A 75 -2.30 -21.68 -1.37
CA LEU A 75 -1.44 -20.58 -0.92
C LEU A 75 0.04 -20.78 -1.27
N PRO A 76 0.66 -21.96 -1.06
CA PRO A 76 2.03 -22.21 -1.50
C PRO A 76 2.23 -22.16 -2.99
N LYS A 77 1.27 -22.67 -3.79
CA LYS A 77 1.35 -22.61 -5.26
C LYS A 77 1.16 -21.20 -5.82
N MET A 78 0.39 -20.37 -5.15
CA MET A 78 0.14 -18.97 -5.52
C MET A 78 1.24 -18.01 -5.07
N ARG A 79 2.22 -18.45 -4.28
CA ARG A 79 3.23 -17.57 -3.68
C ARG A 79 3.90 -16.64 -4.70
N GLY A 80 4.21 -17.12 -5.90
CA GLY A 80 4.83 -16.32 -6.96
C GLY A 80 3.93 -15.16 -7.38
N VAL A 81 2.66 -15.43 -7.68
CA VAL A 81 1.67 -14.42 -8.08
C VAL A 81 1.40 -13.44 -6.96
N LEU A 82 1.25 -13.93 -5.72
CA LEU A 82 1.06 -13.06 -4.55
C LEU A 82 2.27 -12.16 -4.29
N THR A 83 3.47 -12.68 -4.49
CA THR A 83 4.70 -11.87 -4.40
C THR A 83 4.71 -10.77 -5.44
N ILE A 84 4.33 -11.06 -6.69
CA ILE A 84 4.23 -10.05 -7.75
C ILE A 84 3.18 -8.98 -7.38
N ALA A 85 1.99 -9.39 -6.95
CA ALA A 85 0.94 -8.46 -6.53
C ALA A 85 1.41 -7.55 -5.38
N PHE A 86 2.07 -8.13 -4.37
CA PHE A 86 2.62 -7.38 -3.25
C PHE A 86 3.70 -6.37 -3.70
N LEU A 87 4.61 -6.79 -4.58
CA LEU A 87 5.69 -5.92 -5.05
C LEU A 87 5.16 -4.77 -5.90
N LEU A 88 4.20 -5.05 -6.80
CA LEU A 88 3.52 -4.01 -7.58
C LEU A 88 2.87 -2.99 -6.67
N ARG A 89 2.10 -3.46 -5.69
CA ARG A 89 1.43 -2.57 -4.73
C ARG A 89 2.41 -1.76 -3.89
N PHE A 90 3.49 -2.40 -3.46
CA PHE A 90 4.52 -1.71 -2.68
C PHE A 90 5.22 -0.61 -3.50
N MET A 91 5.53 -0.86 -4.77
CA MET A 91 6.12 0.17 -5.64
C MET A 91 5.16 1.33 -5.87
N ASP A 92 3.88 1.05 -6.09
CA ASP A 92 2.86 2.06 -6.28
C ASP A 92 2.65 2.92 -5.02
N SER A 93 2.83 2.36 -3.83
CA SER A 93 2.67 3.10 -2.57
C SER A 93 3.62 4.30 -2.42
N PHE A 94 4.71 4.36 -3.18
CA PHE A 94 5.54 5.56 -3.25
C PHE A 94 4.96 6.66 -4.14
N LEU A 95 4.03 6.34 -5.03
CA LEU A 95 3.46 7.27 -6.01
C LEU A 95 2.08 7.80 -5.61
N ILE A 96 1.58 7.44 -4.43
CA ILE A 96 0.29 7.88 -3.91
C ILE A 96 0.26 9.41 -3.85
N TYR A 97 -0.64 10.02 -4.63
CA TYR A 97 -0.82 11.46 -4.69
C TYR A 97 -2.30 11.86 -4.77
N ALA A 98 -3.05 11.26 -5.71
CA ALA A 98 -4.38 11.72 -6.08
C ALA A 98 -5.38 11.62 -4.92
N GLU A 99 -5.46 10.47 -4.25
CA GLU A 99 -6.41 10.20 -3.19
C GLU A 99 -6.24 11.14 -1.99
N PRO A 100 -5.02 11.26 -1.39
CA PRO A 100 -4.85 12.15 -0.26
C PRO A 100 -4.89 13.62 -0.66
N PHE A 101 -4.53 13.98 -1.90
CA PHE A 101 -4.65 15.35 -2.38
C PHE A 101 -6.11 15.78 -2.55
N VAL A 102 -6.95 14.95 -3.18
CA VAL A 102 -8.36 15.24 -3.41
C VAL A 102 -9.17 15.19 -2.11
N LEU A 103 -8.90 14.19 -1.27
CA LEU A 103 -9.69 13.97 -0.05
C LEU A 103 -9.37 14.97 1.05
N THR A 104 -8.09 15.23 1.29
CA THR A 104 -7.62 15.98 2.47
C THR A 104 -6.75 17.19 2.14
N GLY A 105 -6.22 17.29 0.92
CA GLY A 105 -5.21 18.28 0.58
C GLY A 105 -3.92 18.19 1.41
N GLY A 106 -3.72 17.03 2.10
CA GLY A 106 -2.63 16.79 3.05
C GLY A 106 -2.99 17.03 4.53
N GLY A 107 -4.28 17.39 4.82
CA GLY A 107 -4.77 17.69 6.17
C GLY A 107 -5.42 16.49 6.90
N PRO A 108 -5.91 16.68 8.15
CA PRO A 108 -5.81 17.89 8.95
C PRO A 108 -4.37 18.20 9.39
N GLY A 109 -4.03 19.49 9.44
CA GLY A 109 -2.64 19.92 9.60
C GLY A 109 -1.78 19.44 8.42
N ASN A 110 -0.79 18.62 8.70
CA ASN A 110 0.05 17.94 7.70
C ASN A 110 0.03 16.41 7.84
N SER A 111 -0.99 15.86 8.52
CA SER A 111 -1.01 14.44 8.89
C SER A 111 -1.08 13.48 7.69
N THR A 112 -1.66 13.90 6.58
CA THR A 112 -1.75 13.13 5.33
C THR A 112 -0.94 13.75 4.19
N THR A 113 0.05 14.59 4.51
CA THR A 113 0.96 15.16 3.51
C THR A 113 2.05 14.15 3.18
N PHE A 114 1.83 13.34 2.16
CA PHE A 114 2.86 12.47 1.59
C PHE A 114 3.96 13.29 0.91
N LEU A 115 5.14 12.68 0.72
CA LEU A 115 6.25 13.36 0.06
C LEU A 115 5.89 13.79 -1.37
N SER A 116 5.09 13.00 -2.09
CA SER A 116 4.54 13.33 -3.40
C SER A 116 3.72 14.63 -3.38
N ILE A 117 2.83 14.80 -2.39
CA ILE A 117 2.04 16.02 -2.21
C ILE A 117 2.94 17.21 -1.87
N TYR A 118 3.91 16.99 -0.99
CA TYR A 118 4.84 18.03 -0.57
C TYR A 118 5.67 18.57 -1.76
N LEU A 119 6.17 17.67 -2.60
CA LEU A 119 6.90 18.02 -3.83
C LEU A 119 6.06 18.86 -4.79
N VAL A 120 4.82 18.45 -5.03
CA VAL A 120 3.89 19.20 -5.90
C VAL A 120 3.60 20.58 -5.31
N LYS A 121 3.39 20.68 -4.00
CA LYS A 121 3.16 21.96 -3.33
C LYS A 121 4.34 22.92 -3.50
N ILE A 122 5.57 22.47 -3.29
CA ILE A 122 6.77 23.31 -3.45
C ILE A 122 6.97 23.70 -4.93
N ALA A 123 7.01 22.71 -5.81
CA ALA A 123 7.39 22.91 -7.19
C ALA A 123 6.32 23.67 -7.98
N LEU A 124 5.03 23.33 -7.83
CA LEU A 124 3.96 23.84 -8.66
C LEU A 124 3.10 24.93 -8.00
N LEU A 125 2.85 24.84 -6.69
CA LEU A 125 2.01 25.83 -6.01
C LEU A 125 2.81 27.02 -5.49
N GLN A 126 4.05 26.78 -5.00
CA GLN A 126 4.93 27.84 -4.51
C GLN A 126 5.88 28.36 -5.59
N PHE A 127 5.97 27.68 -6.74
CA PHE A 127 6.92 27.97 -7.83
C PHE A 127 8.40 28.01 -7.38
N ASP A 128 8.71 27.33 -6.27
CA ASP A 128 10.09 27.22 -5.77
C ASP A 128 10.79 26.04 -6.43
N LEU A 129 11.24 26.25 -7.66
CA LEU A 129 11.77 25.21 -8.53
C LEU A 129 13.13 24.66 -8.05
N GLY A 130 13.91 25.46 -7.34
CA GLY A 130 15.23 25.03 -6.83
C GLY A 130 15.09 23.90 -5.80
N PRO A 131 14.52 24.14 -4.64
CA PRO A 131 14.21 23.10 -3.65
C PRO A 131 13.31 21.99 -4.19
N GLY A 132 12.27 22.32 -4.98
CA GLY A 132 11.40 21.34 -5.61
C GLY A 132 12.18 20.35 -6.48
N GLY A 133 13.11 20.83 -7.30
CA GLY A 133 13.99 19.99 -8.11
C GLY A 133 14.94 19.12 -7.27
N ALA A 134 15.55 19.69 -6.23
CA ALA A 134 16.43 18.94 -5.33
C ALA A 134 15.70 17.81 -4.59
N PHE A 135 14.53 18.08 -4.02
CA PHE A 135 13.71 17.06 -3.36
C PHE A 135 13.22 16.00 -4.34
N SER A 136 12.86 16.38 -5.57
CA SER A 136 12.45 15.43 -6.62
C SER A 136 13.57 14.47 -7.00
N LEU A 137 14.81 14.94 -7.09
CA LEU A 137 15.96 14.07 -7.34
C LEU A 137 16.20 13.09 -6.20
N ILE A 138 16.13 13.55 -4.95
CA ILE A 138 16.27 12.68 -3.78
C ILE A 138 15.16 11.61 -3.79
N TYR A 139 13.91 12.01 -4.03
CA TYR A 139 12.78 11.10 -4.11
C TYR A 139 12.94 10.07 -5.23
N PHE A 140 13.38 10.51 -6.41
CA PHE A 140 13.68 9.63 -7.53
C PHE A 140 14.74 8.57 -7.16
N VAL A 141 15.83 8.96 -6.50
CA VAL A 141 16.88 8.03 -6.07
C VAL A 141 16.34 7.01 -5.06
N ILE A 142 15.50 7.45 -4.12
CA ILE A 142 14.85 6.56 -3.14
C ILE A 142 13.97 5.53 -3.86
N VAL A 143 13.08 5.98 -4.76
CA VAL A 143 12.19 5.09 -5.52
C VAL A 143 13.00 4.12 -6.39
N LEU A 144 14.07 4.60 -7.04
CA LEU A 144 14.95 3.79 -7.87
C LEU A 144 15.63 2.69 -7.03
N LEU A 145 16.14 3.04 -5.84
CA LEU A 145 16.79 2.09 -4.95
C LEU A 145 15.81 0.98 -4.51
N PHE A 146 14.62 1.35 -4.09
CA PHE A 146 13.58 0.37 -3.74
C PHE A 146 13.18 -0.48 -4.94
N SER A 147 12.98 0.12 -6.12
CA SER A 147 12.66 -0.59 -7.36
C SER A 147 13.75 -1.61 -7.72
N TYR A 148 15.02 -1.25 -7.52
CA TYR A 148 16.13 -2.18 -7.75
C TYR A 148 16.12 -3.36 -6.77
N VAL A 149 15.88 -3.11 -5.48
CA VAL A 149 15.77 -4.17 -4.46
C VAL A 149 14.63 -5.13 -4.81
N PHE A 150 13.47 -4.60 -5.23
CA PHE A 150 12.33 -5.42 -5.64
C PHE A 150 12.59 -6.20 -6.92
N TYR A 151 13.23 -5.61 -7.90
CA TYR A 151 13.66 -6.33 -9.10
C TYR A 151 14.52 -7.55 -8.75
N GLN A 152 15.46 -7.38 -7.82
CA GLN A 152 16.27 -8.48 -7.32
C GLN A 152 15.41 -9.57 -6.62
N ALA A 153 14.43 -9.16 -5.82
CA ALA A 153 13.51 -10.08 -5.15
C ALA A 153 12.66 -10.87 -6.16
N LEU A 154 12.12 -10.22 -7.19
CA LEU A 154 11.37 -10.86 -8.27
C LEU A 154 12.20 -11.89 -9.03
N GLN A 155 13.45 -11.56 -9.35
CA GLN A 155 14.34 -12.51 -10.02
C GLN A 155 14.62 -13.77 -9.18
N ARG A 156 14.71 -13.64 -7.86
CA ARG A 156 14.91 -14.80 -6.97
C ARG A 156 13.67 -15.68 -6.91
N VAL A 157 12.48 -15.10 -6.87
CA VAL A 157 11.20 -15.84 -6.90
C VAL A 157 11.07 -16.61 -8.23
N GLY A 158 11.32 -15.96 -9.38
CA GLY A 158 11.23 -16.61 -10.68
C GLY A 158 12.28 -17.70 -10.93
N ARG A 159 13.44 -17.66 -10.25
CA ARG A 159 14.44 -18.73 -10.31
C ARG A 159 14.08 -19.94 -9.44
N GLY A 160 13.36 -19.72 -8.32
CA GLY A 160 12.91 -20.78 -7.42
C GLY A 160 11.77 -21.65 -7.99
N GLU A 161 11.09 -21.22 -9.05
CA GLU A 161 10.05 -22.00 -9.73
C GLU A 161 10.60 -22.95 -10.82
N LYS A 162 11.89 -22.87 -11.14
CA LYS A 162 12.53 -23.70 -12.18
C LYS A 162 13.23 -24.96 -11.62
N VAL A 163 13.07 -25.24 -10.33
CA VAL A 163 13.48 -26.48 -9.66
C VAL A 163 12.25 -27.23 -9.21
#